data_6a95d80671648f89e4f6b9cfac2a8265
#
_entry.id   6a95d80671648f89e4f6b9cfac2a8265
#
_cell.length_a   1.000
_cell.length_b   1.000
_cell.length_c   1.000
_cell.angle_alpha   90.00
_cell.angle_beta   90.00
_cell.angle_gamma   90.00
#
_symmetry.space_group_name_H-M   'P 1'
#
loop_
_entity.id
_entity.type
_entity.pdbx_description
1 polymer ?
#
loop_
_entity_poly.entity_id
_entity_poly.type
_entity_poly.pdbx_seq_one_letter_code
_entity_poly.pdbx_strand_id
1 'polypeptide(L)'
;MTVDQMYVPPRRSESYKNLQTVMDEYMDGMEYSAPITGENQQTVQMADLTGDGRKEVLVFLKGSDEHPMKVLIFRLEEERYVPLGFLEATGMGFDQVEYVQLDGEPGLELVVGCQVSEQVLRNMTVYSFRSGAAEQLLNVNYQKFLTLDMNHDNLGDLFVLRPGRTD
;
A
#
# COMPACT_ATOMS: atom_id res chain seq x y z
N MET A 1 -1.80 -2.38 27.62
CA MET A 1 -1.39 -2.87 27.09
C MET A 1 -1.58 -3.40 26.69
N THR A 2 -1.44 -3.13 26.51
CA THR A 2 -1.19 -3.68 26.10
C THR A 2 -0.56 -4.37 26.16
N VAL A 3 -0.24 -4.65 26.57
CA VAL A 3 0.43 -5.20 26.28
C VAL A 3 0.38 -6.11 26.09
N ASP A 4 0.07 -6.38 26.50
CA ASP A 4 0.24 -7.14 25.96
C ASP A 4 0.24 -7.25 24.71
N GLN A 5 -0.44 -6.74 24.12
CA GLN A 5 -0.10 -6.61 22.77
C GLN A 5 1.34 -6.20 22.57
N MET A 6 1.93 -5.81 23.57
CA MET A 6 3.36 -5.52 23.58
C MET A 6 4.20 -6.78 23.66
N TYR A 7 3.57 -7.90 23.94
CA TYR A 7 4.30 -9.15 24.02
C TYR A 7 4.53 -9.70 22.61
N VAL A 8 5.78 -10.00 22.30
CA VAL A 8 6.16 -10.60 21.03
C VAL A 8 6.80 -11.94 21.31
N PRO A 9 6.24 -13.06 20.80
CA PRO A 9 6.87 -14.36 20.99
C PRO A 9 8.28 -14.39 20.39
N PRO A 10 9.19 -15.21 20.92
CA PRO A 10 10.57 -15.22 20.43
C PRO A 10 10.71 -15.39 18.92
N ARG A 11 9.92 -16.26 18.30
CA ARG A 11 9.95 -16.43 16.85
C ARG A 11 9.61 -15.15 16.11
N ARG A 12 8.56 -14.47 16.58
CA ARG A 12 8.17 -13.20 16.00
C ARG A 12 9.24 -12.13 16.18
N SER A 13 9.92 -12.16 17.32
CA SER A 13 10.99 -11.23 17.59
C SER A 13 12.10 -11.34 16.54
N GLU A 14 12.46 -12.58 16.17
CA GLU A 14 13.47 -12.78 15.14
C GLU A 14 13.00 -12.34 13.78
N SER A 15 11.75 -12.64 13.41
CA SER A 15 11.17 -12.18 12.15
C SER A 15 11.14 -10.66 12.10
N TYR A 16 10.76 -10.05 13.21
CA TYR A 16 10.68 -8.60 13.29
C TYR A 16 12.05 -7.95 13.15
N LYS A 17 13.08 -8.52 13.77
CA LYS A 17 14.43 -8.02 13.62
C LYS A 17 14.92 -8.13 12.19
N ASN A 18 14.59 -9.24 11.53
CA ASN A 18 14.93 -9.44 10.14
C ASN A 18 14.25 -8.36 9.27
N LEU A 19 12.97 -8.11 9.51
CA LEU A 19 12.25 -7.07 8.79
C LEU A 19 12.91 -5.71 8.98
N GLN A 20 13.27 -5.39 10.21
CA GLN A 20 13.89 -4.11 10.51
C GLN A 20 15.24 -3.98 9.81
N THR A 21 16.04 -5.05 9.80
CA THR A 21 17.33 -5.05 9.11
C THR A 21 17.14 -4.80 7.61
N VAL A 22 16.18 -5.49 7.00
CA VAL A 22 15.91 -5.32 5.57
C VAL A 22 15.40 -3.91 5.29
N MET A 23 14.52 -3.39 6.14
CA MET A 23 14.02 -2.04 5.99
C MET A 23 15.13 -1.00 6.07
N ASP A 24 16.07 -1.18 7.00
CA ASP A 24 17.17 -0.22 7.16
C ASP A 24 18.01 -0.11 5.89
N GLU A 25 18.15 -1.20 5.16
CA GLU A 25 18.87 -1.19 3.90
C GLU A 25 18.18 -0.35 2.83
N TYR A 26 16.84 -0.32 2.84
CA TYR A 26 16.07 0.40 1.85
C TYR A 26 15.76 1.83 2.25
N MET A 27 15.85 2.15 3.53
CA MET A 27 15.42 3.45 4.03
C MET A 27 16.48 4.54 3.95
N ASP A 28 17.67 4.22 3.47
CA ASP A 28 18.73 5.21 3.37
C ASP A 28 18.27 6.43 2.56
N GLY A 29 18.25 7.59 3.18
CA GLY A 29 17.80 8.81 2.54
C GLY A 29 16.28 8.95 2.42
N MET A 30 15.50 8.07 3.06
CA MET A 30 14.06 8.12 3.01
C MET A 30 13.45 8.31 4.39
N GLU A 31 12.20 8.76 4.42
CA GLU A 31 11.47 8.93 5.68
C GLU A 31 10.09 8.29 5.55
N TYR A 32 9.48 7.96 6.68
CA TYR A 32 8.12 7.44 6.69
C TYR A 32 7.14 8.50 6.21
N SER A 33 6.17 8.10 5.40
CA SER A 33 5.17 9.00 4.87
C SER A 33 3.83 8.29 4.79
N ALA A 34 2.94 8.58 5.72
CA ALA A 34 1.65 7.91 5.80
C ALA A 34 0.63 8.57 4.87
N PRO A 35 -0.36 7.79 4.38
CA PRO A 35 -1.52 8.39 3.72
C PRO A 35 -2.27 9.32 4.66
N ILE A 36 -2.88 10.36 4.12
CA ILE A 36 -3.49 11.41 4.93
C ILE A 36 -5.01 11.34 4.97
N THR A 37 -5.64 10.52 4.14
CA THR A 37 -7.09 10.35 4.14
C THR A 37 -7.45 8.88 4.12
N GLY A 38 -8.75 8.58 4.28
CA GLY A 38 -9.24 7.22 4.30
C GLY A 38 -9.00 6.54 5.63
N GLU A 39 -9.16 5.22 5.65
CA GLU A 39 -9.01 4.44 6.87
C GLU A 39 -7.57 3.98 7.13
N ASN A 40 -6.76 3.92 6.09
CA ASN A 40 -5.41 3.35 6.17
C ASN A 40 -4.37 4.47 6.20
N GLN A 41 -4.16 5.03 7.39
CA GLN A 41 -3.27 6.18 7.57
C GLN A 41 -2.00 5.85 8.35
N GLN A 42 -1.65 4.58 8.44
CA GLN A 42 -0.43 4.14 9.11
C GLN A 42 0.73 4.08 8.11
N THR A 43 1.95 4.24 8.61
CA THR A 43 3.15 4.11 7.79
C THR A 43 3.50 2.65 7.49
N VAL A 44 3.06 1.74 8.34
CA VAL A 44 3.24 0.30 8.13
C VAL A 44 1.86 -0.33 8.14
N GLN A 45 1.52 -1.02 7.07
CA GLN A 45 0.20 -1.61 6.91
C GLN A 45 0.34 -3.08 6.54
N MET A 46 -0.73 -3.84 6.72
CA MET A 46 -0.73 -5.28 6.41
C MET A 46 -1.99 -5.64 5.64
N ALA A 47 -1.82 -6.41 4.58
CA ALA A 47 -2.94 -6.91 3.78
C ALA A 47 -2.52 -8.16 3.01
N ASP A 48 -3.47 -9.06 2.78
CA ASP A 48 -3.21 -10.26 1.98
C ASP A 48 -3.35 -9.91 0.50
N LEU A 49 -2.23 -9.61 -0.12
CA LEU A 49 -2.20 -9.19 -1.52
C LEU A 49 -2.09 -10.37 -2.48
N THR A 50 -1.50 -11.47 -2.04
CA THR A 50 -1.26 -12.63 -2.90
C THR A 50 -2.40 -13.64 -2.86
N GLY A 51 -3.23 -13.59 -1.83
CA GLY A 51 -4.35 -14.51 -1.69
C GLY A 51 -4.01 -15.81 -1.02
N ASP A 52 -2.87 -15.90 -0.35
CA ASP A 52 -2.43 -17.13 0.31
C ASP A 52 -2.88 -17.23 1.77
N GLY A 53 -3.67 -16.28 2.24
CA GLY A 53 -4.13 -16.23 3.63
C GLY A 53 -3.15 -15.60 4.59
N ARG A 54 -1.99 -15.20 4.12
CA ARG A 54 -0.98 -14.51 4.93
C ARG A 54 -0.90 -13.06 4.49
N LYS A 55 -0.79 -12.16 5.44
CA LYS A 55 -0.72 -10.73 5.13
C LYS A 55 0.70 -10.33 4.79
N GLU A 56 0.85 -9.60 3.71
CA GLU A 56 2.08 -8.90 3.38
C GLU A 56 2.19 -7.64 4.23
N VAL A 57 3.42 -7.16 4.41
CA VAL A 57 3.70 -5.93 5.13
C VAL A 57 4.07 -4.85 4.12
N LEU A 58 3.40 -3.71 4.21
CA LEU A 58 3.65 -2.57 3.33
C LEU A 58 4.19 -1.41 4.15
N VAL A 59 5.27 -0.81 3.68
CA VAL A 59 5.89 0.33 4.35
C VAL A 59 5.86 1.52 3.40
N PHE A 60 5.28 2.61 3.85
CA PHE A 60 5.08 3.81 3.03
C PHE A 60 6.15 4.84 3.35
N LEU A 61 6.93 5.21 2.34
CA LEU A 61 8.12 6.04 2.48
C LEU A 61 8.13 7.17 1.47
N LYS A 62 8.92 8.19 1.77
CA LYS A 62 9.17 9.30 0.86
C LYS A 62 10.67 9.52 0.75
N GLY A 63 11.17 9.49 -0.47
CA GLY A 63 12.56 9.79 -0.77
C GLY A 63 12.71 11.17 -1.38
N SER A 64 13.86 11.39 -2.02
CA SER A 64 14.19 12.70 -2.60
C SER A 64 14.50 12.66 -4.09
N ASP A 65 14.27 11.52 -4.75
CA ASP A 65 14.52 11.39 -6.19
C ASP A 65 13.29 11.78 -7.02
N GLU A 66 13.31 11.46 -8.31
CA GLU A 66 12.22 11.81 -9.22
C GLU A 66 10.91 11.09 -8.92
N HIS A 67 10.98 9.96 -8.26
CA HIS A 67 9.81 9.18 -7.86
C HIS A 67 9.84 9.01 -6.36
N PRO A 68 9.58 10.09 -5.60
CA PRO A 68 9.82 10.06 -4.16
C PRO A 68 8.87 9.19 -3.35
N MET A 69 7.66 8.93 -3.87
CA MET A 69 6.69 8.12 -3.12
C MET A 69 6.99 6.65 -3.33
N LYS A 70 7.32 5.96 -2.25
CA LYS A 70 7.77 4.58 -2.32
C LYS A 70 6.98 3.69 -1.38
N VAL A 71 6.65 2.49 -1.86
CA VAL A 71 6.01 1.47 -1.04
C VAL A 71 6.88 0.23 -1.11
N LEU A 72 7.42 -0.17 0.02
CA LEU A 72 8.14 -1.43 0.13
C LEU A 72 7.15 -2.49 0.60
N ILE A 73 7.17 -3.63 -0.06
CA ILE A 73 6.26 -4.72 0.26
C ILE A 73 7.07 -5.96 0.58
N PHE A 74 6.82 -6.53 1.75
CA PHE A 74 7.51 -7.72 2.22
C PHE A 74 6.50 -8.82 2.49
N ARG A 75 6.92 -10.06 2.29
CA ARG A 75 6.13 -11.19 2.71
C ARG A 75 6.95 -12.07 3.64
N LEU A 76 6.25 -12.81 4.47
CA LEU A 76 6.88 -13.70 5.43
C LEU A 76 7.06 -15.08 4.80
N GLU A 77 8.32 -15.51 4.66
CA GLU A 77 8.68 -16.85 4.18
C GLU A 77 9.56 -17.51 5.21
N GLU A 78 9.14 -18.68 5.68
CA GLU A 78 9.89 -19.46 6.64
C GLU A 78 10.39 -18.61 7.83
N GLU A 79 9.49 -17.81 8.37
CA GLU A 79 9.74 -16.94 9.52
C GLU A 79 10.69 -15.77 9.25
N ARG A 80 10.92 -15.46 7.97
CA ARG A 80 11.73 -14.31 7.58
C ARG A 80 10.96 -13.46 6.58
N TYR A 81 11.09 -12.15 6.72
CA TYR A 81 10.49 -11.23 5.76
C TYR A 81 11.42 -11.07 4.57
N VAL A 82 10.87 -11.27 3.39
CA VAL A 82 11.60 -11.10 2.14
C VAL A 82 10.89 -10.06 1.28
N PRO A 83 11.63 -9.26 0.49
CA PRO A 83 11.00 -8.29 -0.38
C PRO A 83 10.12 -8.98 -1.41
N LEU A 84 8.87 -8.52 -1.52
CA LEU A 84 7.95 -8.96 -2.57
C LEU A 84 7.87 -7.96 -3.69
N GLY A 85 7.91 -6.67 -3.37
CA GLY A 85 7.79 -5.64 -4.36
C GLY A 85 8.30 -4.30 -3.86
N PHE A 86 8.56 -3.43 -4.82
CA PHE A 86 9.00 -2.07 -4.56
C PHE A 86 8.29 -1.18 -5.57
N LEU A 87 7.39 -0.34 -5.06
CA LEU A 87 6.61 0.55 -5.90
C LEU A 87 7.13 1.97 -5.77
N GLU A 88 7.14 2.68 -6.88
CA GLU A 88 7.56 4.07 -6.91
C GLU A 88 6.53 4.91 -7.65
N ALA A 89 6.33 6.13 -7.20
CA ALA A 89 5.42 7.07 -7.83
C ALA A 89 5.91 8.49 -7.65
N THR A 90 5.51 9.34 -8.58
CA THR A 90 5.73 10.78 -8.43
C THR A 90 4.69 11.34 -7.49
N GLY A 91 5.05 12.37 -6.75
CA GLY A 91 4.10 13.01 -5.86
C GLY A 91 4.77 13.73 -4.72
N MET A 92 3.95 14.43 -3.96
CA MET A 92 4.35 15.17 -2.78
C MET A 92 4.03 14.42 -1.50
N GLY A 93 3.12 13.47 -1.56
CA GLY A 93 2.69 12.69 -0.42
C GLY A 93 1.64 11.68 -0.83
N PHE A 94 1.42 10.68 0.01
CA PHE A 94 0.33 9.73 -0.19
C PHE A 94 -0.97 10.40 0.25
N ASP A 95 -2.01 10.24 -0.56
CA ASP A 95 -3.33 10.74 -0.25
C ASP A 95 -4.16 9.67 0.44
N GLN A 96 -4.46 8.61 -0.28
CA GLN A 96 -5.35 7.54 0.21
C GLN A 96 -4.87 6.19 -0.30
N VAL A 97 -4.90 5.20 0.57
CA VAL A 97 -4.54 3.82 0.23
C VAL A 97 -5.70 2.92 0.64
N GLU A 98 -6.11 2.05 -0.28
CA GLU A 98 -7.19 1.10 -0.04
C GLU A 98 -6.80 -0.28 -0.51
N TYR A 99 -7.39 -1.28 0.11
CA TYR A 99 -7.23 -2.68 -0.25
C TYR A 99 -8.60 -3.21 -0.62
N VAL A 100 -8.77 -3.63 -1.87
CA VAL A 100 -10.10 -3.97 -2.37
C VAL A 100 -10.08 -5.30 -3.10
N GLN A 101 -11.21 -6.00 -3.05
CA GLN A 101 -11.44 -7.21 -3.82
C GLN A 101 -12.26 -6.83 -5.04
N LEU A 102 -11.63 -6.69 -6.19
CA LEU A 102 -12.29 -6.19 -7.37
C LEU A 102 -12.85 -7.26 -8.30
N ASP A 103 -12.29 -8.48 -8.26
CA ASP A 103 -12.63 -9.49 -9.27
C ASP A 103 -13.01 -10.86 -8.70
N GLY A 104 -13.09 -11.00 -7.39
CA GLY A 104 -13.47 -12.26 -6.76
C GLY A 104 -12.37 -13.29 -6.64
N GLU A 105 -11.20 -13.02 -7.20
CA GLU A 105 -10.06 -13.91 -7.06
C GLU A 105 -9.35 -13.69 -5.72
N PRO A 106 -8.66 -14.70 -5.18
CA PRO A 106 -7.92 -14.51 -3.93
C PRO A 106 -6.89 -13.40 -4.06
N GLY A 107 -6.69 -12.66 -2.98
CA GLY A 107 -5.77 -11.53 -2.95
C GLY A 107 -6.50 -10.22 -3.17
N LEU A 108 -6.09 -9.22 -2.40
CA LEU A 108 -6.67 -7.88 -2.51
C LEU A 108 -5.84 -7.06 -3.50
N GLU A 109 -6.53 -6.23 -4.28
CA GLU A 109 -5.86 -5.23 -5.08
C GLU A 109 -5.46 -4.06 -4.19
N LEU A 110 -4.30 -3.49 -4.47
CA LEU A 110 -3.78 -2.33 -3.74
C LEU A 110 -4.06 -1.07 -4.57
N VAL A 111 -4.75 -0.13 -3.96
CA VAL A 111 -5.03 1.18 -4.59
C VAL A 111 -4.21 2.23 -3.87
N VAL A 112 -3.30 2.88 -4.59
CA VAL A 112 -2.43 3.90 -4.02
C VAL A 112 -2.72 5.23 -4.69
N GLY A 113 -3.18 6.20 -3.89
CA GLY A 113 -3.41 7.55 -4.35
C GLY A 113 -2.34 8.49 -3.82
N CYS A 114 -1.79 9.32 -4.68
CA CYS A 114 -0.75 10.28 -4.33
C CYS A 114 -1.19 11.69 -4.71
N GLN A 115 -0.83 12.65 -3.87
CA GLN A 115 -1.00 14.06 -4.19
C GLN A 115 0.19 14.50 -5.05
N VAL A 116 -0.08 14.96 -6.25
CA VAL A 116 0.98 15.28 -7.22
C VAL A 116 1.34 16.76 -7.19
N SER A 117 0.38 17.62 -6.87
CA SER A 117 0.66 19.05 -6.82
C SER A 117 -0.19 19.73 -5.76
N GLU A 118 0.21 20.94 -5.40
CA GLU A 118 -0.55 21.75 -4.43
C GLU A 118 -1.92 22.15 -4.95
N GLN A 119 -2.11 22.09 -6.26
CA GLN A 119 -3.36 22.51 -6.88
C GLN A 119 -4.35 21.36 -7.08
N VAL A 120 -4.30 20.37 -6.20
CA VAL A 120 -5.32 19.33 -6.12
C VAL A 120 -5.19 18.23 -7.19
N LEU A 121 -4.10 18.18 -7.90
CA LEU A 121 -3.89 17.07 -8.82
C LEU A 121 -3.49 15.84 -8.02
N ARG A 122 -4.28 14.79 -8.14
CA ARG A 122 -4.02 13.51 -7.49
C ARG A 122 -4.00 12.41 -8.54
N ASN A 123 -3.16 11.43 -8.32
CA ASN A 123 -3.03 10.30 -9.24
C ASN A 123 -3.09 9.01 -8.44
N MET A 124 -3.86 8.04 -8.92
CA MET A 124 -3.93 6.74 -8.28
C MET A 124 -3.52 5.64 -9.22
N THR A 125 -2.93 4.61 -8.64
CA THR A 125 -2.56 3.40 -9.34
C THR A 125 -3.14 2.20 -8.62
N VAL A 126 -3.66 1.25 -9.38
CA VAL A 126 -4.18 -0.01 -8.85
C VAL A 126 -3.22 -1.12 -9.23
N TYR A 127 -2.83 -1.92 -8.25
CA TYR A 127 -1.89 -3.03 -8.44
C TYR A 127 -2.49 -4.34 -8.01
N SER A 128 -2.13 -5.40 -8.74
CA SER A 128 -2.41 -6.77 -8.36
C SER A 128 -1.10 -7.50 -8.07
N PHE A 129 -1.10 -8.38 -7.09
CA PHE A 129 0.08 -9.17 -6.72
C PHE A 129 -0.16 -10.66 -6.83
N ARG A 130 -1.19 -11.07 -7.54
CA ARG A 130 -1.55 -12.49 -7.64
C ARG A 130 -0.47 -13.34 -8.30
N SER A 131 0.27 -12.76 -9.21
CA SER A 131 1.36 -13.48 -9.88
C SER A 131 2.62 -13.58 -9.02
N GLY A 132 2.61 -13.01 -7.81
CA GLY A 132 3.77 -12.94 -6.96
C GLY A 132 4.66 -11.73 -7.24
N ALA A 133 4.22 -10.85 -8.12
CA ALA A 133 4.91 -9.60 -8.43
C ALA A 133 3.87 -8.52 -8.68
N ALA A 134 4.30 -7.27 -8.58
CA ALA A 134 3.40 -6.14 -8.80
C ALA A 134 2.99 -6.04 -10.27
N GLU A 135 1.70 -5.98 -10.51
CA GLU A 135 1.15 -5.76 -11.84
C GLU A 135 0.23 -4.55 -11.79
N GLN A 136 0.55 -3.54 -12.58
CA GLN A 136 -0.27 -2.34 -12.61
C GLN A 136 -1.51 -2.58 -13.47
N LEU A 137 -2.67 -2.38 -12.89
CA LEU A 137 -3.94 -2.58 -13.58
C LEU A 137 -4.53 -1.28 -14.11
N LEU A 138 -4.29 -0.18 -13.41
CA LEU A 138 -4.91 1.10 -13.75
C LEU A 138 -4.06 2.23 -13.19
N ASN A 139 -4.01 3.34 -13.92
CA ASN A 139 -3.42 4.60 -13.44
C ASN A 139 -4.26 5.74 -13.97
N VAL A 140 -4.85 6.54 -13.09
CA VAL A 140 -5.69 7.67 -13.48
C VAL A 140 -5.52 8.83 -12.53
N ASN A 141 -5.74 10.03 -13.04
CA ASN A 141 -5.87 11.20 -12.20
C ASN A 141 -7.26 11.21 -11.59
N TYR A 142 -7.38 11.67 -10.38
CA TYR A 142 -8.65 11.68 -9.68
C TYR A 142 -8.77 12.90 -8.78
N GLN A 143 -10.01 13.22 -8.44
CA GLN A 143 -10.31 14.20 -7.42
C GLN A 143 -10.64 13.51 -6.09
N LYS A 144 -11.36 12.41 -6.18
CA LYS A 144 -11.74 11.61 -5.02
C LYS A 144 -12.07 10.20 -5.49
N PHE A 145 -11.84 9.21 -4.64
CA PHE A 145 -12.30 7.85 -4.93
C PHE A 145 -12.85 7.19 -3.67
N LEU A 146 -13.73 6.23 -3.88
CA LEU A 146 -14.35 5.42 -2.84
C LEU A 146 -14.31 3.96 -3.24
N THR A 147 -14.28 3.09 -2.25
CA THR A 147 -14.44 1.66 -2.47
C THR A 147 -15.65 1.19 -1.66
N LEU A 148 -16.62 0.61 -2.36
CA LEU A 148 -17.87 0.17 -1.76
C LEU A 148 -18.31 -1.15 -2.39
N ASP A 149 -19.07 -1.95 -1.64
CA ASP A 149 -19.75 -3.12 -2.19
C ASP A 149 -21.21 -2.72 -2.45
N MET A 150 -21.43 -2.10 -3.61
CA MET A 150 -22.74 -1.50 -3.94
C MET A 150 -23.80 -2.52 -4.27
N ASN A 151 -23.42 -3.64 -4.86
CA ASN A 151 -24.37 -4.64 -5.30
C ASN A 151 -24.43 -5.87 -4.40
N HIS A 152 -23.76 -5.83 -3.26
CA HIS A 152 -23.76 -6.88 -2.24
C HIS A 152 -23.28 -8.23 -2.76
N ASP A 153 -22.31 -8.22 -3.68
CA ASP A 153 -21.72 -9.46 -4.21
C ASP A 153 -20.40 -9.81 -3.52
N ASN A 154 -20.05 -9.09 -2.45
CA ASN A 154 -18.80 -9.22 -1.71
C ASN A 154 -17.57 -8.83 -2.51
N LEU A 155 -17.76 -8.12 -3.63
CA LEU A 155 -16.68 -7.52 -4.40
C LEU A 155 -16.70 -6.01 -4.17
N GLY A 156 -15.52 -5.43 -4.05
CA GLY A 156 -15.42 -3.98 -3.93
C GLY A 156 -15.63 -3.31 -5.27
N ASP A 157 -16.35 -2.23 -5.25
CA ASP A 157 -16.52 -1.37 -6.43
C ASP A 157 -15.68 -0.12 -6.22
N LEU A 158 -14.91 0.25 -7.22
CA LEU A 158 -14.03 1.41 -7.14
C LEU A 158 -14.68 2.57 -7.90
N PHE A 159 -15.04 3.62 -7.17
CA PHE A 159 -15.63 4.82 -7.74
C PHE A 159 -14.61 5.94 -7.76
N VAL A 160 -14.38 6.52 -8.92
CA VAL A 160 -13.39 7.57 -9.12
C VAL A 160 -14.08 8.83 -9.62
N LEU A 161 -13.93 9.92 -8.86
CA LEU A 161 -14.34 11.24 -9.33
C LEU A 161 -13.12 11.89 -9.97
N ARG A 162 -13.19 12.13 -11.26
CA ARG A 162 -12.12 12.76 -11.99
C ARG A 162 -12.22 14.27 -11.92
N PRO A 163 -11.10 14.97 -12.05
CA PRO A 163 -11.15 16.43 -12.16
C PRO A 163 -12.04 16.84 -13.32
N GLY A 164 -12.82 17.88 -13.10
CA GLY A 164 -13.69 18.40 -14.14
C GLY A 164 -12.87 18.96 -15.28
N ARG A 165 -13.47 18.95 -16.48
CA ARG A 165 -12.85 19.58 -17.63
C ARG A 165 -13.01 21.07 -17.54
N THR A 166 -11.94 21.75 -17.81
CA THR A 166 -11.96 23.21 -17.91
C THR A 166 -11.75 23.58 -19.37
N ASP A 167 -12.80 23.52 -20.09
CA ASP A 167 -12.74 23.87 -21.52
C ASP A 167 -12.90 25.35 -21.72
#